data_bd9d4deca76bc1c26e486e0c2c9fc70c
#
_entry.id   bd9d4deca76bc1c26e486e0c2c9fc70c
#
_cell.length_a   1.000
_cell.length_b   1.000
_cell.length_c   1.000
_cell.angle_alpha   90.00
_cell.angle_beta   90.00
_cell.angle_gamma   90.00
#
_symmetry.space_group_name_H-M   'P 1'
#
loop_
_entity.id
_entity.type
_entity.pdbx_description
1 polymer ?
#
loop_
_entity_poly.entity_id
_entity_poly.type
_entity_poly.pdbx_seq_one_letter_code
_entity_poly.pdbx_strand_id
1 'polypeptide(L)'
;MRKTRSTLALAGLVAVAATAVPLSASAEIERAFGDTLVSQYPDGGWVQHWFNPDGSYTARLSSGRTISARWWVEGDQVCLNNISPAIKMISRFCSPMIEAGVGESWVSRDPLGRRVTNVLQRGR
;
A
#
# COMPACT_ATOMS: atom_id res chain seq x y z
N MET A 1 57.21 22.64 39.02
CA MET A 1 55.77 22.46 38.93
C MET A 1 55.38 22.21 37.48
N ARG A 2 55.04 20.97 37.21
CA ARG A 2 54.53 20.59 35.85
C ARG A 2 53.03 20.66 35.87
N LYS A 3 52.46 21.54 35.08
CA LYS A 3 51.02 21.53 34.80
C LYS A 3 50.72 20.45 33.79
N THR A 4 50.09 19.37 34.21
CA THR A 4 49.47 18.41 33.30
C THR A 4 48.24 19.04 32.69
N ARG A 5 48.33 19.36 31.44
CA ARG A 5 47.13 19.71 30.66
C ARG A 5 46.39 18.44 30.30
N SER A 6 45.35 18.14 31.02
CA SER A 6 44.40 17.14 30.61
C SER A 6 43.67 17.62 29.38
N THR A 7 44.03 17.14 28.22
CA THR A 7 43.21 17.31 27.03
C THR A 7 41.98 16.44 27.19
N LEU A 8 40.88 17.01 27.59
CA LEU A 8 39.57 16.37 27.45
C LEU A 8 39.27 16.25 25.94
N ALA A 9 39.49 15.05 25.43
CA ALA A 9 38.95 14.72 24.12
C ALA A 9 37.41 14.64 24.26
N LEU A 10 36.73 15.69 23.82
CA LEU A 10 35.31 15.58 23.57
C LEU A 10 35.13 14.60 22.41
N ALA A 11 34.83 13.35 22.73
CA ALA A 11 34.26 12.45 21.77
C ALA A 11 32.88 12.99 21.40
N GLY A 12 32.81 13.67 20.26
CA GLY A 12 31.53 14.11 19.73
C GLY A 12 30.66 12.89 19.44
N LEU A 13 29.64 12.67 20.26
CA LEU A 13 28.58 11.74 19.95
C LEU A 13 27.86 12.31 18.73
N VAL A 14 28.19 11.82 17.54
CA VAL A 14 27.35 12.04 16.37
C VAL A 14 26.13 11.15 16.56
N ALA A 15 25.07 11.69 17.17
CA ALA A 15 23.79 11.04 17.16
C ALA A 15 23.31 11.05 15.69
N VAL A 16 23.53 9.94 15.01
CA VAL A 16 22.84 9.69 13.74
C VAL A 16 21.39 9.48 14.12
N ALA A 17 20.59 10.55 14.07
CA ALA A 17 19.16 10.41 14.11
C ALA A 17 18.79 9.60 12.86
N ALA A 18 18.41 8.35 13.07
CA ALA A 18 17.80 7.53 12.02
C ALA A 18 16.46 8.20 11.69
N THR A 19 16.47 9.14 10.75
CA THR A 19 15.24 9.65 10.15
C THR A 19 14.65 8.50 9.34
N ALA A 20 13.53 7.95 9.83
CA ALA A 20 12.74 7.03 9.04
C ALA A 20 12.30 7.76 7.77
N VAL A 21 12.92 7.42 6.63
CA VAL A 21 12.51 7.94 5.33
C VAL A 21 11.22 7.24 4.96
N PRO A 22 10.09 7.96 4.76
CA PRO A 22 8.87 7.32 4.30
C PRO A 22 9.13 6.67 2.95
N LEU A 23 8.62 5.45 2.77
CA LEU A 23 8.67 4.77 1.48
C LEU A 23 7.97 5.62 0.42
N SER A 24 8.54 5.68 -0.79
CA SER A 24 7.85 6.28 -1.93
C SER A 24 6.56 5.50 -2.21
N ALA A 25 5.55 6.18 -2.76
CA ALA A 25 4.30 5.54 -3.15
C ALA A 25 4.53 4.34 -4.09
N SER A 26 5.51 4.43 -5.01
CA SER A 26 5.92 3.32 -5.88
C SER A 26 6.45 2.12 -5.09
N ALA A 27 7.27 2.35 -4.04
CA ALA A 27 7.79 1.28 -3.19
C ALA A 27 6.69 0.64 -2.33
N GLU A 28 5.66 1.39 -1.95
CA GLU A 28 4.53 0.86 -1.19
C GLU A 28 3.68 -0.10 -2.02
N ILE A 29 3.39 0.23 -3.29
CA ILE A 29 2.63 -0.67 -4.17
C ILE A 29 3.40 -1.95 -4.50
N GLU A 30 4.71 -1.90 -4.57
CA GLU A 30 5.57 -3.06 -4.84
C GLU A 30 5.41 -4.15 -3.77
N ARG A 31 5.02 -3.79 -2.55
CA ARG A 31 4.72 -4.77 -1.48
C ARG A 31 3.58 -5.70 -1.84
N ALA A 32 2.67 -5.28 -2.71
CA ALA A 32 1.54 -6.08 -3.14
C ALA A 32 1.87 -6.99 -4.34
N PHE A 33 3.03 -6.79 -4.99
CA PHE A 33 3.42 -7.61 -6.14
C PHE A 33 3.65 -9.07 -5.70
N GLY A 34 2.99 -10.00 -6.38
CA GLY A 34 3.05 -11.42 -6.02
C GLY A 34 2.19 -11.84 -4.83
N ASP A 35 1.58 -10.90 -4.14
CA ASP A 35 0.67 -11.13 -3.02
C ASP A 35 -0.78 -10.83 -3.39
N THR A 36 -1.69 -11.14 -2.48
CA THR A 36 -3.13 -10.90 -2.66
C THR A 36 -3.60 -9.88 -1.63
N LEU A 37 -4.16 -8.78 -2.10
CA LEU A 37 -4.90 -7.84 -1.25
C LEU A 37 -6.35 -8.33 -1.15
N VAL A 38 -6.85 -8.53 0.05
CA VAL A 38 -8.25 -8.92 0.29
C VAL A 38 -8.99 -7.79 0.96
N SER A 39 -10.08 -7.35 0.35
CA SER A 39 -11.02 -6.38 0.92
C SER A 39 -12.25 -7.13 1.41
N GLN A 40 -12.56 -6.99 2.69
CA GLN A 40 -13.69 -7.64 3.35
C GLN A 40 -14.77 -6.62 3.64
N TYR A 41 -16.01 -6.97 3.29
CA TYR A 41 -17.20 -6.16 3.53
C TYR A 41 -17.91 -6.61 4.80
N PRO A 42 -18.65 -5.70 5.48
CA PRO A 42 -19.42 -6.05 6.68
C PRO A 42 -20.48 -7.13 6.46
N ASP A 43 -20.98 -7.28 5.24
CA ASP A 43 -21.98 -8.30 4.86
C ASP A 43 -21.39 -9.69 4.62
N GLY A 44 -20.06 -9.85 4.75
CA GLY A 44 -19.35 -11.09 4.49
C GLY A 44 -18.81 -11.24 3.07
N GLY A 45 -19.17 -10.34 2.14
CA GLY A 45 -18.58 -10.30 0.81
C GLY A 45 -17.11 -9.92 0.86
N TRP A 46 -16.37 -10.30 -0.16
CA TRP A 46 -14.95 -9.98 -0.26
C TRP A 46 -14.54 -9.76 -1.71
N VAL A 47 -13.41 -9.05 -1.88
CA VAL A 47 -12.73 -8.87 -3.17
C VAL A 47 -11.26 -9.20 -3.00
N GLN A 48 -10.72 -10.02 -3.89
CA GLN A 48 -9.28 -10.25 -3.99
C GLN A 48 -8.72 -9.36 -5.10
N HIS A 49 -7.60 -8.69 -4.82
CA HIS A 49 -6.95 -7.76 -5.75
C HIS A 49 -5.52 -8.20 -6.02
N TRP A 50 -5.10 -8.09 -7.27
CA TRP A 50 -3.73 -8.36 -7.70
C TRP A 50 -3.21 -7.20 -8.55
N PHE A 51 -2.13 -6.61 -8.09
CA PHE A 51 -1.39 -5.56 -8.78
C PHE A 51 -0.15 -6.19 -9.41
N ASN A 52 0.04 -6.02 -10.72
CA ASN A 52 1.17 -6.58 -11.42
C ASN A 52 2.17 -5.48 -11.81
N PRO A 53 3.49 -5.80 -11.84
CA PRO A 53 4.51 -4.81 -12.17
C PRO A 53 4.36 -4.13 -13.53
N ASP A 54 3.68 -4.78 -14.47
CA ASP A 54 3.42 -4.26 -15.82
C ASP A 54 2.30 -3.20 -15.88
N GLY A 55 1.71 -2.84 -14.73
CA GLY A 55 0.60 -1.91 -14.64
C GLY A 55 -0.78 -2.53 -14.84
N SER A 56 -0.88 -3.84 -15.02
CA SER A 56 -2.17 -4.53 -15.05
C SER A 56 -2.70 -4.79 -13.63
N TYR A 57 -4.01 -4.79 -13.53
CA TYR A 57 -4.75 -5.08 -12.30
C TYR A 57 -5.86 -6.06 -12.59
N THR A 58 -6.04 -7.02 -11.71
CA THR A 58 -7.17 -7.94 -11.73
C THR A 58 -7.80 -8.04 -10.35
N ALA A 59 -9.09 -8.27 -10.31
CA ALA A 59 -9.81 -8.54 -9.07
C ALA A 59 -10.82 -9.66 -9.27
N ARG A 60 -11.08 -10.39 -8.19
CA ARG A 60 -12.12 -11.40 -8.12
C ARG A 60 -13.03 -11.11 -6.94
N LEU A 61 -14.30 -11.02 -7.21
CA LEU A 61 -15.34 -10.80 -6.20
C LEU A 61 -15.83 -12.15 -5.66
N SER A 62 -16.34 -12.13 -4.42
CA SER A 62 -16.95 -13.31 -3.80
C SER A 62 -18.13 -13.88 -4.59
N SER A 63 -18.77 -13.07 -5.44
CA SER A 63 -19.81 -13.49 -6.37
C SER A 63 -19.28 -14.35 -7.55
N GLY A 64 -17.96 -14.44 -7.72
CA GLY A 64 -17.30 -15.09 -8.84
C GLY A 64 -17.00 -14.16 -10.03
N ARG A 65 -17.46 -12.93 -10.01
CA ARG A 65 -17.13 -11.93 -11.05
C ARG A 65 -15.65 -11.57 -10.98
N THR A 66 -15.07 -11.31 -12.14
CA THR A 66 -13.71 -10.80 -12.27
C THR A 66 -13.71 -9.42 -12.90
N ILE A 67 -12.76 -8.58 -12.46
CA ILE A 67 -12.56 -7.23 -12.97
C ILE A 67 -11.11 -7.12 -13.42
N SER A 68 -10.90 -6.44 -14.55
CA SER A 68 -9.58 -6.04 -15.01
C SER A 68 -9.49 -4.53 -15.13
N ALA A 69 -8.30 -3.98 -14.94
CA ALA A 69 -8.04 -2.55 -15.02
C ALA A 69 -6.56 -2.28 -15.27
N ARG A 70 -6.21 -1.01 -15.39
CA ARG A 70 -4.84 -0.52 -15.33
C ARG A 70 -4.66 0.26 -14.04
N TRP A 71 -3.51 0.11 -13.39
CA TRP A 71 -3.18 0.87 -12.19
C TRP A 71 -1.99 1.80 -12.43
N TRP A 72 -1.95 2.89 -11.69
CA TRP A 72 -0.79 3.79 -11.59
C TRP A 72 -0.80 4.45 -10.22
N VAL A 73 0.33 5.06 -9.87
CA VAL A 73 0.48 5.82 -8.63
C VAL A 73 0.37 7.30 -8.93
N GLU A 74 -0.41 8.02 -8.13
CA GLU A 74 -0.60 9.46 -8.21
C GLU A 74 -0.51 10.05 -6.80
N GLY A 75 0.60 10.74 -6.51
CA GLY A 75 0.88 11.22 -5.16
C GLY A 75 1.01 10.06 -4.17
N ASP A 76 0.18 10.07 -3.14
CA ASP A 76 0.09 9.02 -2.11
C ASP A 76 -1.06 8.02 -2.37
N GLN A 77 -1.58 8.01 -3.58
CA GLN A 77 -2.70 7.16 -3.97
C GLN A 77 -2.34 6.17 -5.06
N VAL A 78 -2.99 5.00 -5.04
CA VAL A 78 -3.07 4.08 -6.16
C VAL A 78 -4.39 4.29 -6.89
N CYS A 79 -4.32 4.41 -8.20
CA CYS A 79 -5.46 4.71 -9.05
C CYS A 79 -5.70 3.59 -10.05
N LEU A 80 -6.94 3.41 -10.45
CA LEU A 80 -7.38 2.47 -11.48
C LEU A 80 -8.11 3.23 -12.60
N ASN A 81 -7.89 2.82 -13.83
CA ASN A 81 -8.70 3.18 -14.99
C ASN A 81 -8.88 1.99 -15.94
N ASN A 82 -9.56 2.20 -17.06
CA ASN A 82 -9.88 1.12 -18.00
C ASN A 82 -10.53 -0.08 -17.31
N ILE A 83 -11.42 0.19 -16.38
CA ILE A 83 -12.09 -0.82 -15.56
C ILE A 83 -13.08 -1.61 -16.43
N SER A 84 -12.90 -2.92 -16.51
CA SER A 84 -13.73 -3.83 -17.30
C SER A 84 -14.10 -5.07 -16.48
N PRO A 85 -15.39 -5.46 -16.42
CA PRO A 85 -16.56 -4.72 -16.90
C PRO A 85 -16.75 -3.41 -16.11
N ALA A 86 -17.38 -2.43 -16.75
CA ALA A 86 -17.60 -1.11 -16.15
C ALA A 86 -18.40 -1.18 -14.84
N ILE A 87 -17.96 -0.40 -13.84
CA ILE A 87 -18.64 -0.27 -12.55
C ILE A 87 -19.40 1.07 -12.55
N LYS A 88 -20.73 1.03 -12.68
CA LYS A 88 -21.64 2.17 -12.50
C LYS A 88 -21.09 3.53 -12.97
N MET A 89 -20.67 3.66 -14.21
CA MET A 89 -20.10 4.90 -14.78
C MET A 89 -18.79 5.38 -14.11
N ILE A 90 -18.14 4.57 -13.29
CA ILE A 90 -16.85 4.89 -12.71
C ILE A 90 -15.77 4.59 -13.74
N SER A 91 -15.15 5.64 -14.28
CA SER A 91 -14.06 5.53 -15.24
C SER A 91 -12.68 5.53 -14.57
N ARG A 92 -12.59 6.09 -13.37
CA ARG A 92 -11.37 6.23 -12.58
C ARG A 92 -11.70 6.08 -11.10
N PHE A 93 -10.84 5.38 -10.38
CA PHE A 93 -10.93 5.26 -8.93
C PHE A 93 -9.54 5.36 -8.31
N CYS A 94 -9.38 6.18 -7.30
CA CYS A 94 -8.15 6.30 -6.52
C CYS A 94 -8.41 5.96 -5.06
N SER A 95 -7.47 5.27 -4.44
CA SER A 95 -7.50 4.88 -3.03
C SER A 95 -6.15 5.19 -2.38
N PRO A 96 -6.13 5.48 -1.07
CA PRO A 96 -4.86 5.58 -0.35
C PRO A 96 -3.99 4.34 -0.56
N MET A 97 -2.68 4.55 -0.51
CA MET A 97 -1.71 3.47 -0.65
C MET A 97 -1.86 2.39 0.41
N ILE A 98 -1.34 1.22 0.09
CA ILE A 98 -1.22 0.08 1.00
C ILE A 98 -0.17 0.43 2.06
N GLU A 99 -0.62 0.77 3.27
CA GLU A 99 0.27 1.16 4.38
C GLU A 99 0.72 -0.02 5.23
N ALA A 100 0.09 -1.17 5.08
CA ALA A 100 0.31 -2.34 5.91
C ALA A 100 1.21 -3.38 5.24
N GLY A 101 1.99 -4.09 6.03
CA GLY A 101 2.71 -5.28 5.60
C GLY A 101 1.81 -6.53 5.56
N VAL A 102 2.37 -7.67 5.13
CA VAL A 102 1.66 -8.95 5.09
C VAL A 102 1.10 -9.30 6.47
N GLY A 103 -0.19 -9.66 6.53
CA GLY A 103 -0.90 -10.03 7.75
C GLY A 103 -1.51 -8.87 8.53
N GLU A 104 -1.14 -7.62 8.21
CA GLU A 104 -1.72 -6.44 8.82
C GLU A 104 -3.00 -6.00 8.10
N SER A 105 -3.90 -5.33 8.81
CA SER A 105 -5.17 -4.86 8.28
C SER A 105 -5.33 -3.35 8.39
N TRP A 106 -6.08 -2.77 7.47
CA TRP A 106 -6.47 -1.36 7.51
C TRP A 106 -7.86 -1.18 6.89
N VAL A 107 -8.46 -0.05 7.17
CA VAL A 107 -9.80 0.29 6.69
C VAL A 107 -9.71 1.32 5.57
N SER A 108 -10.48 1.12 4.52
CA SER A 108 -10.66 2.08 3.44
C SER A 108 -12.12 2.08 2.94
N ARG A 109 -12.38 2.79 1.87
CA ARG A 109 -13.68 2.79 1.20
C ARG A 109 -13.57 2.29 -0.23
N ASP A 110 -14.58 1.57 -0.68
CA ASP A 110 -14.68 1.12 -2.06
C ASP A 110 -15.16 2.26 -2.99
N PRO A 111 -15.20 2.04 -4.31
CA PRO A 111 -15.67 3.05 -5.26
C PRO A 111 -17.09 3.57 -5.01
N LEU A 112 -17.92 2.81 -4.32
CA LEU A 112 -19.28 3.18 -3.96
C LEU A 112 -19.39 3.82 -2.58
N GLY A 113 -18.24 4.07 -1.91
CA GLY A 113 -18.18 4.68 -0.58
C GLY A 113 -18.42 3.71 0.57
N ARG A 114 -18.52 2.40 0.31
CA ARG A 114 -18.73 1.39 1.35
C ARG A 114 -17.43 1.10 2.08
N ARG A 115 -17.52 0.95 3.39
CA ARG A 115 -16.38 0.61 4.25
C ARG A 115 -15.92 -0.82 4.00
N VAL A 116 -14.60 -0.99 3.85
CA VAL A 116 -13.96 -2.29 3.70
C VAL A 116 -12.77 -2.41 4.66
N THR A 117 -12.53 -3.62 5.13
CA THR A 117 -11.31 -3.98 5.86
C THR A 117 -10.39 -4.73 4.91
N ASN A 118 -9.20 -4.22 4.75
CA ASN A 118 -8.20 -4.77 3.83
C ASN A 118 -7.15 -5.56 4.61
N VAL A 119 -6.70 -6.64 4.03
CA VAL A 119 -5.59 -7.47 4.54
C VAL A 119 -4.70 -7.84 3.36
N LEU A 120 -3.39 -7.68 3.52
CA LEU A 120 -2.42 -8.17 2.55
C LEU A 120 -2.02 -9.60 2.93
N GLN A 121 -2.31 -10.55 2.06
CA GLN A 121 -1.98 -11.96 2.23
C GLN A 121 -0.85 -12.36 1.31
N ARG A 122 0.08 -13.16 1.82
CA ARG A 122 1.20 -13.67 1.05
C ARG A 122 0.75 -14.64 -0.02
N GLY A 123 1.31 -14.49 -1.24
CA GLY A 123 1.05 -15.38 -2.37
C GLY A 123 -0.25 -15.07 -3.12
N ARG A 124 -0.49 -15.88 -4.12
CA ARG A 124 -1.65 -15.78 -5.04
C ARG A 124 -2.41 -17.10 -5.09
#